data_d51e274efec75da983e207499d42a9b0
#
_entry.id   d51e274efec75da983e207499d42a9b0
#
_cell.length_a   1.000
_cell.length_b   1.000
_cell.length_c   1.000
_cell.angle_alpha   90.00
_cell.angle_beta   90.00
_cell.angle_gamma   90.00
#
_symmetry.space_group_name_H-M   'P 1'
#
loop_
_entity.id
_entity.type
_entity.pdbx_description
1 polymer ?
#
loop_
_entity_poly.entity_id
_entity_poly.type
_entity_poly.pdbx_seq_one_letter_code
_entity_poly.pdbx_strand_id
1 'polypeptide(L)'
;PQFHRVKKFVENSKIVHSVICRFGIPNLDKPGFRNNPELCGGALWDIATYTTSALFAIFPGQQVKVIFAEVLTKKKSRVDTEGRALLRFSQGATVYIEWGLGISYRNEIDLWSEESTFFTNKIFSKPKGYQPQYEIRDLNGNKSIESGERCEQFTEMFRAFFRIMGDQEKIAAERKIILQRANLINDIVNFNGVSNGKLEEF
;
A
#
# COMPACT_ATOMS: atom_id res chain seq x y z
N PRO A 1 8.13 -6.44 -11.92
CA PRO A 1 9.47 -6.76 -11.42
C PRO A 1 9.74 -6.15 -10.05
N GLN A 2 9.55 -4.82 -9.85
CA GLN A 2 9.86 -4.15 -8.57
C GLN A 2 9.17 -4.83 -7.38
N PHE A 3 7.89 -5.10 -7.48
CA PHE A 3 7.11 -5.73 -6.40
C PHE A 3 7.56 -7.17 -6.11
N HIS A 4 8.02 -7.90 -7.13
CA HIS A 4 8.60 -9.24 -6.95
C HIS A 4 9.86 -9.20 -6.08
N ARG A 5 10.67 -8.13 -6.16
CA ARG A 5 11.85 -7.98 -5.32
C ARG A 5 11.48 -7.77 -3.84
N VAL A 6 10.41 -7.02 -3.58
CA VAL A 6 9.85 -6.87 -2.22
C VAL A 6 9.37 -8.23 -1.69
N LYS A 7 8.58 -8.96 -2.49
CA LYS A 7 8.12 -10.31 -2.11
C LYS A 7 9.27 -11.24 -1.77
N LYS A 8 10.27 -11.29 -2.65
CA LYS A 8 11.48 -12.11 -2.44
C LYS A 8 12.23 -11.74 -1.16
N PHE A 9 12.26 -10.45 -0.79
CA PHE A 9 12.84 -10.03 0.48
C PHE A 9 12.06 -10.61 1.65
N VAL A 10 10.72 -10.51 1.65
CA VAL A 10 9.88 -11.07 2.71
C VAL A 10 9.98 -12.59 2.79
N GLU A 11 9.95 -13.28 1.63
CA GLU A 11 10.07 -14.74 1.54
C GLU A 11 11.41 -15.27 2.06
N ASN A 12 12.47 -14.50 1.91
CA ASN A 12 13.82 -14.87 2.37
C ASN A 12 14.11 -14.45 3.82
N SER A 13 13.25 -13.61 4.41
CA SER A 13 13.41 -13.17 5.80
C SER A 13 12.80 -14.19 6.75
N LYS A 14 13.51 -14.56 7.81
CA LYS A 14 12.96 -15.45 8.86
C LYS A 14 11.79 -14.78 9.57
N ILE A 15 12.00 -13.54 9.99
CA ILE A 15 11.01 -12.71 10.69
C ILE A 15 11.00 -11.32 10.07
N VAL A 16 9.82 -10.87 9.65
CA VAL A 16 9.58 -9.46 9.32
C VAL A 16 8.91 -8.81 10.53
N HIS A 17 9.60 -7.90 11.17
CA HIS A 17 9.10 -7.19 12.36
C HIS A 17 8.06 -6.15 11.97
N SER A 18 8.39 -5.31 10.99
CA SER A 18 7.50 -4.25 10.58
C SER A 18 7.61 -3.89 9.10
N VAL A 19 6.51 -3.32 8.61
CA VAL A 19 6.43 -2.73 7.27
C VAL A 19 5.80 -1.35 7.37
N ILE A 20 6.35 -0.38 6.66
CA ILE A 20 5.77 0.95 6.50
C ILE A 20 5.47 1.16 5.02
N CYS A 21 4.20 1.41 4.69
CA CYS A 21 3.76 1.76 3.35
C CYS A 21 3.18 3.16 3.34
N ARG A 22 3.70 4.06 2.51
CA ARG A 22 3.20 5.43 2.37
C ARG A 22 2.88 5.72 0.92
N PHE A 23 1.66 6.21 0.67
CA PHE A 23 1.30 6.71 -0.63
C PHE A 23 0.50 8.01 -0.50
N GLY A 24 1.11 9.10 -0.90
CA GLY A 24 0.51 10.43 -0.94
C GLY A 24 0.80 11.11 -2.27
N ILE A 25 -0.20 11.82 -2.79
CA ILE A 25 -0.08 12.58 -4.02
C ILE A 25 -0.51 14.04 -3.81
N PRO A 26 0.10 15.00 -4.51
CA PRO A 26 -0.32 16.40 -4.47
C PRO A 26 -1.73 16.59 -5.04
N ASN A 27 -2.29 17.77 -4.82
CA ASN A 27 -3.53 18.16 -5.48
C ASN A 27 -3.40 18.01 -7.01
N LEU A 28 -4.46 17.51 -7.60
CA LEU A 28 -4.56 17.40 -9.06
C LEU A 28 -5.37 18.61 -9.59
N ASP A 29 -4.92 19.21 -10.67
CA ASP A 29 -5.62 20.33 -11.34
C ASP A 29 -7.05 19.91 -11.78
N LYS A 30 -7.20 18.66 -12.15
CA LYS A 30 -8.47 18.04 -12.54
C LYS A 30 -8.73 16.78 -11.69
N PRO A 31 -9.25 16.93 -10.47
CA PRO A 31 -9.40 15.80 -9.53
C PRO A 31 -10.42 14.75 -10.00
N GLY A 32 -11.35 15.11 -10.89
CA GLY A 32 -12.38 14.19 -11.39
C GLY A 32 -13.28 13.67 -10.27
N PHE A 33 -13.50 12.36 -10.24
CA PHE A 33 -14.34 11.68 -9.24
C PHE A 33 -13.79 11.79 -7.80
N ARG A 34 -12.49 12.08 -7.63
CA ARG A 34 -11.81 12.05 -6.32
C ARG A 34 -12.40 12.99 -5.28
N ASN A 35 -13.03 14.08 -5.72
CA ASN A 35 -13.69 15.04 -4.83
C ASN A 35 -15.20 14.81 -4.70
N ASN A 36 -15.73 13.74 -5.30
CA ASN A 36 -17.15 13.45 -5.29
C ASN A 36 -17.45 12.22 -4.40
N PRO A 37 -18.11 12.39 -3.23
CA PRO A 37 -18.45 11.29 -2.35
C PRO A 37 -19.44 10.28 -2.98
N GLU A 38 -20.30 10.74 -3.90
CA GLU A 38 -21.28 9.88 -4.59
C GLU A 38 -20.61 8.92 -5.59
N LEU A 39 -19.38 9.22 -6.00
CA LEU A 39 -18.56 8.39 -6.88
C LEU A 39 -17.42 7.66 -6.13
N CYS A 40 -17.61 7.43 -4.84
CA CYS A 40 -16.59 6.84 -3.98
C CYS A 40 -15.25 7.61 -4.05
N GLY A 41 -15.31 8.94 -4.12
CA GLY A 41 -14.10 9.78 -4.03
C GLY A 41 -13.50 9.73 -2.64
N GLY A 42 -12.31 10.31 -2.50
CA GLY A 42 -11.55 10.35 -1.26
C GLY A 42 -10.23 9.60 -1.34
N ALA A 43 -9.36 9.89 -0.41
CA ALA A 43 -8.01 9.33 -0.37
C ALA A 43 -8.01 7.85 0.03
N LEU A 44 -8.97 7.43 0.85
CA LEU A 44 -9.08 6.04 1.28
C LEU A 44 -9.34 5.11 0.09
N TRP A 45 -10.34 5.42 -0.73
CA TRP A 45 -10.70 4.57 -1.86
C TRP A 45 -9.73 4.67 -3.05
N ASP A 46 -9.15 5.84 -3.28
CA ASP A 46 -8.23 6.05 -4.42
C ASP A 46 -6.78 5.69 -4.06
N ILE A 47 -6.30 6.03 -2.88
CA ILE A 47 -4.88 5.94 -2.49
C ILE A 47 -4.60 4.77 -1.56
N ALA A 48 -5.40 4.56 -0.49
CA ALA A 48 -5.13 3.49 0.46
C ALA A 48 -5.30 2.09 -0.13
N THR A 49 -6.09 1.94 -1.18
CA THR A 49 -6.23 0.67 -1.92
C THR A 49 -4.91 0.16 -2.48
N TYR A 50 -3.97 1.02 -2.83
CA TYR A 50 -2.63 0.62 -3.26
C TYR A 50 -1.81 0.05 -2.11
N THR A 51 -1.78 0.74 -0.96
CA THR A 51 -1.04 0.26 0.21
C THR A 51 -1.62 -1.03 0.75
N THR A 52 -2.94 -1.14 0.91
CA THR A 52 -3.60 -2.37 1.37
C THR A 52 -3.42 -3.52 0.39
N SER A 53 -3.48 -3.28 -0.92
CA SER A 53 -3.24 -4.31 -1.94
C SER A 53 -1.83 -4.87 -1.87
N ALA A 54 -0.83 -4.01 -1.62
CA ALA A 54 0.54 -4.43 -1.44
C ALA A 54 0.69 -5.43 -0.30
N LEU A 55 0.00 -5.20 0.83
CA LEU A 55 0.11 -6.06 2.00
C LEU A 55 -0.35 -7.50 1.74
N PHE A 56 -1.48 -7.69 1.06
CA PHE A 56 -1.94 -9.03 0.71
C PHE A 56 -1.04 -9.74 -0.30
N ALA A 57 -0.28 -9.00 -1.07
CA ALA A 57 0.69 -9.58 -1.99
C ALA A 57 2.01 -9.97 -1.31
N ILE A 58 2.42 -9.27 -0.23
CA ILE A 58 3.64 -9.60 0.53
C ILE A 58 3.40 -10.57 1.69
N PHE A 59 2.16 -10.63 2.21
CA PHE A 59 1.74 -11.57 3.26
C PHE A 59 0.58 -12.45 2.79
N PRO A 60 0.78 -13.29 1.76
CA PRO A 60 -0.29 -14.09 1.19
C PRO A 60 -0.87 -15.08 2.21
N GLY A 61 -2.21 -15.16 2.27
CA GLY A 61 -2.92 -16.12 3.13
C GLY A 61 -2.94 -15.77 4.62
N GLN A 62 -2.25 -14.73 5.06
CA GLN A 62 -2.28 -14.30 6.45
C GLN A 62 -3.57 -13.54 6.78
N GLN A 63 -4.05 -13.72 8.01
CA GLN A 63 -5.09 -12.86 8.58
C GLN A 63 -4.49 -11.55 9.03
N VAL A 64 -5.26 -10.47 8.94
CA VAL A 64 -4.87 -9.12 9.36
C VAL A 64 -5.91 -8.56 10.32
N LYS A 65 -5.45 -7.85 11.36
CA LYS A 65 -6.28 -7.14 12.32
C LYS A 65 -5.90 -5.66 12.33
N VAL A 66 -6.88 -4.77 12.30
CA VAL A 66 -6.69 -3.34 12.53
C VAL A 66 -6.48 -3.12 14.03
N ILE A 67 -5.36 -2.51 14.39
CA ILE A 67 -4.99 -2.15 15.78
C ILE A 67 -5.34 -0.69 16.05
N PHE A 68 -5.15 0.15 15.04
CA PHE A 68 -5.51 1.57 15.05
C PHE A 68 -5.81 2.00 13.62
N ALA A 69 -6.76 2.89 13.44
CA ALA A 69 -6.99 3.55 12.17
C ALA A 69 -7.55 4.96 12.39
N GLU A 70 -7.26 5.85 11.46
CA GLU A 70 -7.73 7.21 11.43
C GLU A 70 -7.94 7.64 9.98
N VAL A 71 -9.14 8.16 9.69
CA VAL A 71 -9.52 8.69 8.38
C VAL A 71 -9.92 10.15 8.58
N LEU A 72 -9.23 11.06 7.91
CA LEU A 72 -9.32 12.50 8.16
C LEU A 72 -9.85 13.24 6.95
N THR A 73 -10.70 14.23 7.22
CA THR A 73 -11.28 15.09 6.20
C THR A 73 -10.89 16.55 6.47
N LYS A 74 -10.20 17.19 5.53
CA LYS A 74 -9.87 18.62 5.64
C LYS A 74 -11.14 19.48 5.63
N LYS A 75 -11.12 20.59 6.36
CA LYS A 75 -12.28 21.47 6.64
C LYS A 75 -13.14 21.86 5.44
N LYS A 76 -12.57 21.94 4.24
CA LYS A 76 -13.31 22.32 3.01
C LYS A 76 -13.57 21.14 2.06
N SER A 77 -13.20 19.93 2.45
CA SER A 77 -13.41 18.74 1.62
C SER A 77 -14.75 18.07 1.94
N ARG A 78 -15.37 17.48 0.92
CA ARG A 78 -16.57 16.63 1.06
C ARG A 78 -16.22 15.14 1.21
N VAL A 79 -14.93 14.80 1.05
CA VAL A 79 -14.40 13.45 1.09
C VAL A 79 -13.19 13.42 2.02
N ASP A 80 -12.81 12.25 2.47
CA ASP A 80 -11.56 12.07 3.21
C ASP A 80 -10.36 12.48 2.37
N THR A 81 -9.35 13.05 3.01
CA THR A 81 -8.17 13.58 2.33
C THR A 81 -6.90 12.85 2.71
N GLU A 82 -6.87 12.25 3.88
CA GLU A 82 -5.71 11.53 4.38
C GLU A 82 -6.14 10.53 5.46
N GLY A 83 -5.26 9.61 5.79
CA GLY A 83 -5.47 8.68 6.87
C GLY A 83 -4.28 7.78 7.10
N ARG A 84 -4.39 6.98 8.15
CA ARG A 84 -3.36 6.05 8.58
C ARG A 84 -3.97 4.87 9.32
N ALA A 85 -3.29 3.74 9.27
CA ALA A 85 -3.68 2.59 10.06
C ALA A 85 -2.46 1.80 10.53
N LEU A 86 -2.56 1.23 11.72
CA LEU A 86 -1.65 0.25 12.28
C LEU A 86 -2.33 -1.12 12.25
N LEU A 87 -1.69 -2.06 11.60
CA LEU A 87 -2.22 -3.38 11.35
C LEU A 87 -1.31 -4.45 11.98
N ARG A 88 -1.87 -5.58 12.37
CA ARG A 88 -1.12 -6.75 12.83
C ARG A 88 -1.47 -7.96 11.95
N PHE A 89 -0.47 -8.57 11.35
CA PHE A 89 -0.60 -9.82 10.62
C PHE A 89 -0.44 -11.04 11.53
N SER A 90 -1.06 -12.16 11.18
CA SER A 90 -1.13 -13.36 12.04
C SER A 90 0.23 -13.99 12.35
N GLN A 91 1.23 -13.79 11.51
CA GLN A 91 2.61 -14.22 11.77
C GLN A 91 3.46 -13.18 12.53
N GLY A 92 2.83 -12.15 13.10
CA GLY A 92 3.45 -11.21 14.02
C GLY A 92 3.92 -9.89 13.41
N ALA A 93 3.99 -9.77 12.08
CA ALA A 93 4.39 -8.53 11.44
C ALA A 93 3.45 -7.37 11.79
N THR A 94 4.01 -6.24 12.20
CA THR A 94 3.28 -4.99 12.42
C THR A 94 3.43 -4.12 11.20
N VAL A 95 2.32 -3.59 10.68
CA VAL A 95 2.32 -2.79 9.46
C VAL A 95 1.68 -1.43 9.70
N TYR A 96 2.40 -0.38 9.37
CA TYR A 96 1.86 0.98 9.32
C TYR A 96 1.61 1.38 7.87
N ILE A 97 0.39 1.79 7.57
CA ILE A 97 0.03 2.36 6.29
C ILE A 97 -0.42 3.80 6.46
N GLU A 98 -0.03 4.65 5.51
CA GLU A 98 -0.39 6.06 5.47
C GLU A 98 -0.72 6.46 4.04
N TRP A 99 -1.78 7.23 3.87
CA TRP A 99 -2.25 7.68 2.57
C TRP A 99 -2.74 9.11 2.59
N GLY A 100 -2.70 9.78 1.45
CA GLY A 100 -3.22 11.13 1.37
C GLY A 100 -3.34 11.69 -0.03
N LEU A 101 -4.32 12.58 -0.17
CA LEU A 101 -4.62 13.34 -1.37
C LEU A 101 -4.50 14.84 -1.07
N GLY A 102 -3.72 15.56 -1.87
CA GLY A 102 -3.45 16.99 -1.62
C GLY A 102 -2.40 17.21 -0.53
N ILE A 103 -1.44 16.32 -0.43
CA ILE A 103 -0.25 16.40 0.44
C ILE A 103 1.03 16.23 -0.38
N SER A 104 2.19 16.34 0.25
CA SER A 104 3.49 16.11 -0.41
C SER A 104 3.58 14.69 -0.96
N TYR A 105 4.21 14.56 -2.12
CA TYR A 105 4.36 13.25 -2.76
C TYR A 105 5.17 12.26 -1.90
N ARG A 106 4.57 11.12 -1.62
CA ARG A 106 5.20 9.94 -1.05
C ARG A 106 4.74 8.70 -1.82
N ASN A 107 5.61 7.77 -2.05
CA ASN A 107 5.29 6.51 -2.74
C ASN A 107 6.41 5.52 -2.42
N GLU A 108 6.29 4.83 -1.29
CA GLU A 108 7.40 4.08 -0.73
C GLU A 108 6.93 2.89 0.11
N ILE A 109 7.81 1.93 0.23
CA ILE A 109 7.71 0.82 1.16
C ILE A 109 9.05 0.63 1.88
N ASP A 110 8.98 0.44 3.19
CA ASP A 110 10.11 0.19 4.07
C ASP A 110 9.81 -1.06 4.90
N LEU A 111 10.73 -2.02 4.90
CA LEU A 111 10.60 -3.29 5.61
C LEU A 111 11.77 -3.47 6.56
N TRP A 112 11.46 -3.94 7.75
CA TRP A 112 12.44 -4.28 8.77
C TRP A 112 12.30 -5.76 9.14
N SER A 113 13.33 -6.53 8.85
CA SER A 113 13.43 -7.94 9.24
C SER A 113 14.46 -8.13 10.35
N GLU A 114 14.58 -9.37 10.84
CA GLU A 114 15.59 -9.74 11.83
C GLU A 114 17.01 -9.55 11.31
N GLU A 115 17.24 -9.79 10.01
CA GLU A 115 18.58 -9.77 9.42
C GLU A 115 18.95 -8.50 8.67
N SER A 116 17.94 -7.74 8.20
CA SER A 116 18.19 -6.59 7.32
C SER A 116 16.98 -5.67 7.20
N THR A 117 17.21 -4.49 6.61
CA THR A 117 16.14 -3.60 6.16
C THR A 117 16.08 -3.56 4.64
N PHE A 118 14.93 -3.21 4.11
CA PHE A 118 14.72 -3.03 2.67
C PHE A 118 13.84 -1.82 2.42
N PHE A 119 14.32 -0.89 1.62
CA PHE A 119 13.56 0.29 1.23
C PHE A 119 13.52 0.45 -0.29
N THR A 120 12.36 0.83 -0.82
CA THR A 120 12.22 1.28 -2.21
C THR A 120 11.10 2.32 -2.35
N ASN A 121 11.27 3.21 -3.32
CA ASN A 121 10.26 4.23 -3.64
C ASN A 121 9.61 4.01 -5.01
N LYS A 122 8.59 4.82 -5.33
CA LYS A 122 7.81 4.74 -6.57
C LYS A 122 7.29 3.34 -6.87
N ILE A 123 6.85 2.62 -5.82
CA ILE A 123 6.41 1.24 -5.93
C ILE A 123 4.97 1.12 -6.42
N PHE A 124 4.09 2.04 -6.03
CA PHE A 124 2.67 2.01 -6.37
C PHE A 124 2.37 2.64 -7.73
N SER A 125 3.07 3.73 -8.05
CA SER A 125 2.96 4.44 -9.31
C SER A 125 4.32 4.98 -9.70
N LYS A 126 4.71 4.82 -10.96
CA LYS A 126 6.01 5.23 -11.45
C LYS A 126 5.93 5.77 -12.87
N PRO A 127 6.79 6.75 -13.23
CA PRO A 127 6.85 7.25 -14.60
C PRO A 127 7.40 6.18 -15.54
N LYS A 128 7.08 6.33 -16.83
CA LYS A 128 7.61 5.48 -17.90
C LYS A 128 9.14 5.48 -17.87
N GLY A 129 9.72 4.30 -18.07
CA GLY A 129 11.18 4.13 -18.10
C GLY A 129 11.90 4.25 -16.74
N TYR A 130 11.15 4.37 -15.64
CA TYR A 130 11.75 4.42 -14.30
C TYR A 130 12.51 3.13 -14.00
N GLN A 131 13.75 3.26 -13.54
CA GLN A 131 14.57 2.17 -13.03
C GLN A 131 14.48 2.14 -11.50
N PRO A 132 13.87 1.11 -10.91
CA PRO A 132 13.78 0.99 -9.46
C PRO A 132 15.16 0.88 -8.81
N GLN A 133 15.27 1.42 -7.59
CA GLN A 133 16.40 1.20 -6.71
C GLN A 133 15.91 0.60 -5.40
N TYR A 134 16.71 -0.29 -4.85
CA TYR A 134 16.48 -0.95 -3.57
C TYR A 134 17.63 -0.63 -2.64
N GLU A 135 17.34 -0.01 -1.52
CA GLU A 135 18.28 0.20 -0.46
C GLU A 135 18.16 -0.95 0.54
N ILE A 136 19.27 -1.63 0.82
CA ILE A 136 19.33 -2.72 1.79
C ILE A 136 20.39 -2.38 2.82
N ARG A 137 20.10 -2.61 4.09
CA ARG A 137 21.07 -2.50 5.17
C ARG A 137 21.17 -3.83 5.89
N ASP A 138 22.39 -4.30 6.10
CA ASP A 138 22.65 -5.51 6.88
C ASP A 138 22.61 -5.27 8.39
N LEU A 139 22.83 -6.30 9.19
CA LEU A 139 22.89 -6.23 10.65
C LEU A 139 23.96 -5.26 11.19
N ASN A 140 25.02 -4.99 10.42
CA ASN A 140 26.09 -4.09 10.80
C ASN A 140 25.81 -2.63 10.38
N GLY A 141 24.65 -2.39 9.72
CA GLY A 141 24.28 -1.09 9.19
C GLY A 141 24.94 -0.75 7.85
N ASN A 142 25.69 -1.66 7.24
CA ASN A 142 26.28 -1.43 5.92
C ASN A 142 25.17 -1.33 4.88
N LYS A 143 25.20 -0.24 4.11
CA LYS A 143 24.24 0.06 3.08
C LYS A 143 24.70 -0.43 1.72
N SER A 144 23.82 -1.13 1.02
CA SER A 144 23.95 -1.45 -0.41
C SER A 144 22.76 -0.90 -1.20
N ILE A 145 22.99 -0.57 -2.47
CA ILE A 145 21.96 -0.12 -3.41
C ILE A 145 21.98 -1.05 -4.61
N GLU A 146 20.87 -1.73 -4.82
CA GLU A 146 20.64 -2.56 -6.00
C GLU A 146 19.74 -1.82 -7.00
N SER A 147 20.03 -1.95 -8.29
CA SER A 147 19.14 -1.45 -9.35
C SER A 147 18.26 -2.57 -9.88
N GLY A 148 16.96 -2.29 -9.97
CA GLY A 148 15.98 -3.21 -10.54
C GLY A 148 15.82 -3.02 -12.05
N GLU A 149 15.03 -3.91 -12.65
CA GLU A 149 14.68 -3.85 -14.06
C GLU A 149 13.65 -2.75 -14.34
N ARG A 150 13.83 -2.06 -15.45
CA ARG A 150 12.80 -1.16 -15.99
C ARG A 150 11.64 -1.98 -16.51
N CYS A 151 10.42 -1.58 -16.19
CA CYS A 151 9.24 -2.22 -16.75
C CYS A 151 8.09 -1.22 -16.92
N GLU A 152 7.27 -1.46 -17.92
CA GLU A 152 6.00 -0.78 -18.12
C GLU A 152 4.91 -1.49 -17.31
N GLN A 153 4.58 -0.93 -16.13
CA GLN A 153 3.70 -1.58 -15.14
C GLN A 153 2.33 -1.97 -15.71
N PHE A 154 1.73 -1.13 -16.56
CA PHE A 154 0.43 -1.44 -17.16
C PHE A 154 0.51 -2.58 -18.17
N THR A 155 1.57 -2.66 -18.95
CA THR A 155 1.83 -3.78 -19.86
C THR A 155 1.94 -5.09 -19.09
N GLU A 156 2.70 -5.10 -17.99
CA GLU A 156 2.82 -6.30 -17.16
C GLU A 156 1.50 -6.66 -16.44
N MET A 157 0.74 -5.66 -16.02
CA MET A 157 -0.60 -5.87 -15.45
C MET A 157 -1.53 -6.55 -16.46
N PHE A 158 -1.59 -6.05 -17.71
CA PHE A 158 -2.41 -6.67 -18.76
C PHE A 158 -1.93 -8.07 -19.10
N ARG A 159 -0.61 -8.29 -19.20
CA ARG A 159 -0.07 -9.65 -19.41
C ARG A 159 -0.48 -10.60 -18.29
N ALA A 160 -0.42 -10.17 -17.03
CA ALA A 160 -0.86 -10.97 -15.91
C ALA A 160 -2.36 -11.26 -15.98
N PHE A 161 -3.17 -10.26 -16.29
CA PHE A 161 -4.62 -10.41 -16.48
C PHE A 161 -4.96 -11.44 -17.56
N PHE A 162 -4.34 -11.36 -18.73
CA PHE A 162 -4.57 -12.31 -19.82
C PHE A 162 -4.13 -13.74 -19.47
N ARG A 163 -3.10 -13.91 -18.62
CA ARG A 163 -2.67 -15.24 -18.17
C ARG A 163 -3.65 -15.94 -17.24
N ILE A 164 -4.48 -15.18 -16.54
CA ILE A 164 -5.49 -15.75 -15.62
C ILE A 164 -6.87 -15.85 -16.29
N MET A 165 -7.10 -15.18 -17.41
CA MET A 165 -8.34 -15.30 -18.18
C MET A 165 -8.55 -16.76 -18.61
N GLY A 166 -9.71 -17.31 -18.30
CA GLY A 166 -10.05 -18.71 -18.61
C GLY A 166 -9.60 -19.73 -17.56
N ASP A 167 -8.76 -19.35 -16.58
CA ASP A 167 -8.35 -20.20 -15.47
C ASP A 167 -9.25 -19.93 -14.26
N GLN A 168 -10.26 -20.77 -14.05
CA GLN A 168 -11.26 -20.56 -13.00
C GLN A 168 -10.67 -20.59 -11.58
N GLU A 169 -9.63 -21.37 -11.34
CA GLU A 169 -8.97 -21.44 -10.03
C GLU A 169 -8.23 -20.14 -9.73
N LYS A 170 -7.49 -19.61 -10.69
CA LYS A 170 -6.80 -18.32 -10.53
C LYS A 170 -7.78 -17.15 -10.39
N ILE A 171 -8.88 -17.16 -11.15
CA ILE A 171 -9.95 -16.18 -11.03
C ILE A 171 -10.57 -16.22 -9.62
N ALA A 172 -10.84 -17.43 -9.10
CA ALA A 172 -11.38 -17.60 -7.76
C ALA A 172 -10.40 -17.12 -6.68
N ALA A 173 -9.10 -17.37 -6.85
CA ALA A 173 -8.05 -16.87 -5.96
C ALA A 173 -7.99 -15.32 -5.96
N GLU A 174 -8.02 -14.68 -7.12
CA GLU A 174 -8.06 -13.22 -7.23
C GLU A 174 -9.32 -12.62 -6.58
N ARG A 175 -10.49 -13.23 -6.79
CA ARG A 175 -11.75 -12.79 -6.13
C ARG A 175 -11.62 -12.83 -4.61
N LYS A 176 -11.02 -13.88 -4.06
CA LYS A 176 -10.77 -13.99 -2.62
C LYS A 176 -9.90 -12.86 -2.11
N ILE A 177 -8.83 -12.53 -2.81
CA ILE A 177 -7.93 -11.42 -2.46
C ILE A 177 -8.66 -10.07 -2.55
N ILE A 178 -9.49 -9.86 -3.58
CA ILE A 178 -10.30 -8.65 -3.72
C ILE A 178 -11.24 -8.47 -2.52
N LEU A 179 -11.92 -9.54 -2.09
CA LEU A 179 -12.79 -9.50 -0.91
C LEU A 179 -12.01 -9.22 0.38
N GLN A 180 -10.82 -9.81 0.55
CA GLN A 180 -9.97 -9.53 1.71
C GLN A 180 -9.56 -8.05 1.76
N ARG A 181 -9.21 -7.45 0.61
CA ARG A 181 -8.89 -6.01 0.52
C ARG A 181 -10.09 -5.14 0.88
N ALA A 182 -11.26 -5.45 0.34
CA ALA A 182 -12.50 -4.73 0.63
C ALA A 182 -12.86 -4.81 2.12
N ASN A 183 -12.73 -5.99 2.73
CA ASN A 183 -12.96 -6.18 4.15
C ASN A 183 -11.98 -5.36 5.00
N LEU A 184 -10.68 -5.35 4.67
CA LEU A 184 -9.71 -4.54 5.40
C LEU A 184 -10.01 -3.04 5.30
N ILE A 185 -10.41 -2.54 4.13
CA ILE A 185 -10.82 -1.14 3.98
C ILE A 185 -12.06 -0.85 4.86
N ASN A 186 -13.03 -1.76 4.87
CA ASN A 186 -14.22 -1.64 5.71
C ASN A 186 -13.87 -1.66 7.20
N ASP A 187 -12.95 -2.53 7.64
CA ASP A 187 -12.48 -2.59 9.02
C ASP A 187 -11.74 -1.30 9.42
N ILE A 188 -10.99 -0.68 8.50
CA ILE A 188 -10.35 0.62 8.70
C ILE A 188 -11.42 1.72 8.89
N VAL A 189 -12.44 1.77 8.04
CA VAL A 189 -13.52 2.77 8.14
C VAL A 189 -14.32 2.64 9.43
N ASN A 190 -14.59 1.40 9.84
CA ASN A 190 -15.46 1.11 11.00
C ASN A 190 -14.67 0.88 12.29
N PHE A 191 -13.39 1.19 12.33
CA PHE A 191 -12.58 1.01 13.53
C PHE A 191 -13.10 1.88 14.67
N ASN A 192 -13.60 1.25 15.76
CA ASN A 192 -14.14 1.91 16.94
C ASN A 192 -12.99 2.49 17.80
N GLY A 193 -12.55 3.63 17.53
CA GLY A 193 -11.42 4.35 18.14
C GLY A 193 -11.03 5.51 17.26
N VAL A 194 -11.59 5.54 16.06
CA VAL A 194 -11.43 6.66 15.13
C VAL A 194 -12.47 7.70 15.47
N SER A 195 -12.02 8.83 16.00
CA SER A 195 -12.78 10.05 15.73
C SER A 195 -12.70 10.26 14.22
N ASN A 196 -13.83 10.24 13.51
CA ASN A 196 -13.94 10.85 12.18
C ASN A 196 -13.73 12.36 12.39
N GLY A 197 -12.52 12.69 12.84
CA GLY A 197 -12.14 14.01 13.26
C GLY A 197 -11.97 14.90 12.03
N LYS A 198 -12.70 16.00 12.00
CA LYS A 198 -12.23 17.15 11.24
C LYS A 198 -10.90 17.54 11.88
N LEU A 199 -9.87 17.71 11.05
CA LEU A 199 -8.61 18.29 11.51
C LEU A 199 -8.93 19.65 12.14
N GLU A 200 -8.88 19.71 13.47
CA GLU A 200 -8.90 20.97 14.17
C GLU A 200 -7.53 21.63 13.97
N GLU A 201 -7.54 22.92 13.72
CA GLU A 201 -6.31 23.73 13.67
C GLU A 201 -5.72 23.76 15.09
N PHE A 202 -4.51 23.19 15.26
CA PHE A 202 -3.68 23.40 16.44
C PHE A 202 -3.01 24.77 16.36
#